data_d83fe9e3c88b6c01a1d59ba290a8ad8c
#
_entry.id   d83fe9e3c88b6c01a1d59ba290a8ad8c
#
_cell.length_a   1.000
_cell.length_b   1.000
_cell.length_c   1.000
_cell.angle_alpha   90.00
_cell.angle_beta   90.00
_cell.angle_gamma   90.00
#
_symmetry.space_group_name_H-M   'P 1'
#
loop_
_entity.id
_entity.type
_entity.pdbx_description
1 polymer ?
#
loop_
_entity_poly.entity_id
_entity_poly.type
_entity_poly.pdbx_seq_one_letter_code
_entity_poly.pdbx_strand_id
1 'polypeptide(L)'
;MEGEPFDRRLSRADMLRLAALAAGAGVVAGPTAAADAAVAHLTKESGRLQVMDWVGYVNDVPHHATYAAYLKKHPHNKPQFTHMASESDALGRFHAGAHPDLFRPYVGWVKYFAKSGLVQPWNPKLISNFKHLNPFMVKAGQYHGKQYGIPDDWGFDAILYRKDKVHPKARSWGLIFDDRYKGKIAWFDDIGMITVAGLYLKAKNPWNQTSAELDRSVNFLKKKIKLTKLLWAYESDLWQAFRGGDVWVAYAWPNDWVQMKKKFPVVYMHPREKPVAWVGMFMLLKGTPRPHLAHAYVDAWSSKHSGKWLEDNYGYGHANTQARPSSSQLLKALQLANPRAVTLPNAYLDRDIPQRALYAHLWEQVKASA
;
A
#
# COMPACT_ATOMS: atom_id res chain seq x y z
N MET A 1 2.89 32.71 35.76
CA MET A 1 3.90 32.47 34.70
C MET A 1 3.13 31.86 33.56
N GLU A 2 2.80 32.71 32.61
CA GLU A 2 1.96 32.41 31.46
C GLU A 2 2.84 31.79 30.37
N GLY A 3 2.42 30.63 29.83
CA GLY A 3 3.07 29.97 28.70
C GLY A 3 2.45 30.47 27.42
N GLU A 4 3.26 31.09 26.56
CA GLU A 4 2.84 31.57 25.24
C GLU A 4 2.51 30.43 24.27
N PRO A 5 1.56 30.63 23.32
CA PRO A 5 1.19 29.65 22.32
C PRO A 5 2.21 29.65 21.16
N PHE A 6 2.71 28.49 20.81
CA PHE A 6 3.63 28.24 19.68
C PHE A 6 2.85 28.33 18.35
N ASP A 7 2.65 29.56 17.83
CA ASP A 7 2.21 29.81 16.44
C ASP A 7 3.46 30.14 15.60
N ARG A 8 4.16 29.13 15.07
CA ARG A 8 5.17 29.32 14.03
C ARG A 8 4.60 28.92 12.68
N ARG A 9 4.00 29.89 12.00
CA ARG A 9 3.84 29.83 10.54
C ARG A 9 5.22 29.73 9.92
N LEU A 10 5.48 28.65 9.18
CA LEU A 10 6.70 28.51 8.40
C LEU A 10 6.84 29.74 7.48
N SER A 11 7.93 30.47 7.65
CA SER A 11 8.20 31.65 6.83
C SER A 11 8.55 31.22 5.39
N ARG A 12 8.38 32.15 4.43
CA ARG A 12 8.84 31.96 3.05
C ARG A 12 10.34 31.55 2.99
N ALA A 13 11.13 31.97 3.95
CA ALA A 13 12.54 31.59 4.07
C ALA A 13 12.73 30.13 4.46
N ASP A 14 11.85 29.57 5.31
CA ASP A 14 11.91 28.15 5.68
C ASP A 14 11.45 27.26 4.53
N MET A 15 10.50 27.71 3.74
CA MET A 15 10.07 27.04 2.49
C MET A 15 11.17 27.07 1.44
N LEU A 16 11.93 28.14 1.33
CA LEU A 16 13.06 28.26 0.40
C LEU A 16 14.28 27.42 0.85
N ARG A 17 14.50 27.27 2.16
CA ARG A 17 15.54 26.36 2.69
C ARG A 17 15.21 24.88 2.44
N LEU A 18 13.96 24.48 2.55
CA LEU A 18 13.52 23.13 2.18
C LEU A 18 13.63 22.88 0.66
N ALA A 19 13.41 23.91 -0.17
CA ALA A 19 13.60 23.84 -1.62
C ALA A 19 15.10 23.82 -2.02
N ALA A 20 15.97 24.51 -1.28
CA ALA A 20 17.40 24.57 -1.54
C ALA A 20 18.14 23.26 -1.19
N LEU A 21 17.66 22.49 -0.21
CA LEU A 21 18.18 21.15 0.10
C LEU A 21 17.83 20.11 -0.98
N ALA A 22 16.86 20.40 -1.84
CA ALA A 22 16.48 19.56 -2.99
C ALA A 22 17.28 19.91 -4.28
N ALA A 23 18.02 21.03 -4.33
CA ALA A 23 18.68 21.53 -5.54
C ALA A 23 20.22 21.41 -5.56
N GLY A 24 20.82 20.81 -4.54
CA GLY A 24 22.27 20.74 -4.38
C GLY A 24 22.91 19.41 -4.78
N ALA A 25 22.71 18.92 -6.01
CA ALA A 25 23.58 17.91 -6.60
C ALA A 25 23.77 18.19 -8.10
N GLY A 26 24.99 18.62 -8.42
CA GLY A 26 25.41 19.03 -9.75
C GLY A 26 25.20 17.96 -10.83
N VAL A 27 24.84 18.45 -11.98
CA VAL A 27 24.72 17.72 -13.23
C VAL A 27 26.14 17.29 -13.67
N VAL A 28 26.34 15.96 -13.76
CA VAL A 28 27.38 15.40 -14.65
C VAL A 28 26.65 14.44 -15.59
N ALA A 29 26.54 14.86 -16.82
CA ALA A 29 26.07 14.01 -17.91
C ALA A 29 27.16 12.98 -18.26
N GLY A 30 26.79 11.71 -18.26
CA GLY A 30 27.63 10.61 -18.71
C GLY A 30 26.81 9.36 -18.98
N PRO A 31 27.23 8.46 -19.85
CA PRO A 31 26.37 7.83 -20.86
C PRO A 31 25.60 6.62 -20.40
N THR A 32 24.49 6.39 -21.07
CA THR A 32 23.51 5.30 -20.91
C THR A 32 24.07 3.87 -21.07
N ALA A 33 25.33 3.71 -21.38
CA ALA A 33 26.02 2.41 -21.51
C ALA A 33 26.44 1.79 -20.17
N ALA A 34 26.58 2.57 -19.09
CA ALA A 34 27.08 2.06 -17.81
C ALA A 34 26.02 1.24 -17.02
N ALA A 35 24.76 1.44 -17.28
CA ALA A 35 23.71 0.68 -16.58
C ALA A 35 23.57 -0.76 -17.08
N ASP A 36 23.91 -1.04 -18.33
CA ASP A 36 23.89 -2.40 -18.91
C ASP A 36 25.19 -3.20 -18.58
N ALA A 37 26.28 -2.51 -18.32
CA ALA A 37 27.58 -3.15 -18.00
C ALA A 37 27.66 -3.63 -16.53
N ALA A 38 26.89 -3.06 -15.61
CA ALA A 38 26.90 -3.45 -14.20
C ALA A 38 26.30 -4.84 -13.92
N VAL A 39 25.65 -5.45 -14.92
CA VAL A 39 25.03 -6.79 -14.79
C VAL A 39 26.03 -7.92 -15.09
N ALA A 40 27.22 -7.62 -15.64
CA ALA A 40 28.13 -8.62 -16.19
C ALA A 40 29.13 -9.26 -15.21
N HIS A 41 29.30 -8.74 -14.01
CA HIS A 41 30.16 -9.35 -13.00
C HIS A 41 29.33 -9.82 -11.79
N LEU A 42 28.93 -11.08 -11.83
CA LEU A 42 28.38 -11.83 -10.71
C LEU A 42 29.46 -12.03 -9.63
N THR A 43 29.81 -10.99 -8.91
CA THR A 43 30.47 -11.17 -7.62
C THR A 43 29.43 -11.87 -6.71
N LYS A 44 29.87 -12.90 -6.00
CA LYS A 44 29.06 -13.62 -5.04
C LYS A 44 28.51 -12.63 -4.01
N GLU A 45 27.23 -12.28 -4.12
CA GLU A 45 26.60 -11.32 -3.22
C GLU A 45 26.71 -11.86 -1.79
N SER A 46 27.19 -11.03 -0.87
CA SER A 46 27.40 -11.40 0.53
C SER A 46 26.27 -10.89 1.42
N GLY A 47 26.09 -11.54 2.56
CA GLY A 47 25.10 -11.18 3.54
C GLY A 47 23.67 -11.64 3.18
N ARG A 48 22.75 -11.37 4.09
CA ARG A 48 21.34 -11.77 3.95
C ARG A 48 20.54 -10.67 3.25
N LEU A 49 19.65 -11.09 2.36
CA LEU A 49 18.71 -10.19 1.70
C LEU A 49 17.86 -9.44 2.75
N GLN A 50 17.82 -8.11 2.66
CA GLN A 50 17.08 -7.23 3.57
C GLN A 50 15.78 -6.80 2.89
N VAL A 51 14.65 -7.18 3.44
CA VAL A 51 13.32 -6.88 2.88
C VAL A 51 12.52 -6.05 3.87
N MET A 52 12.04 -4.89 3.44
CA MET A 52 11.04 -4.14 4.21
C MET A 52 9.67 -4.40 3.60
N ASP A 53 8.74 -4.88 4.42
CA ASP A 53 7.42 -5.27 3.96
C ASP A 53 6.35 -4.94 5.00
N TRP A 54 5.09 -5.08 4.64
CA TRP A 54 3.96 -4.93 5.54
C TRP A 54 3.98 -6.01 6.62
N VAL A 55 3.51 -5.68 7.82
CA VAL A 55 3.51 -6.59 8.97
C VAL A 55 2.87 -7.94 8.64
N GLY A 56 1.75 -7.94 7.93
CA GLY A 56 1.04 -9.16 7.54
C GLY A 56 1.88 -10.15 6.72
N TYR A 57 2.84 -9.65 5.94
CA TYR A 57 3.73 -10.47 5.12
C TYR A 57 5.02 -10.88 5.83
N VAL A 58 5.37 -10.22 6.93
CA VAL A 58 6.65 -10.43 7.65
C VAL A 58 6.52 -11.43 8.79
N ASN A 59 5.42 -11.38 9.53
CA ASN A 59 5.28 -12.11 10.80
C ASN A 59 4.73 -13.53 10.65
N ASP A 60 4.35 -13.95 9.45
CA ASP A 60 3.68 -15.22 9.30
C ASP A 60 4.63 -16.33 8.79
N VAL A 61 4.81 -17.36 9.60
CA VAL A 61 5.66 -18.53 9.29
C VAL A 61 5.26 -19.21 7.97
N PRO A 62 3.98 -19.27 7.57
CA PRO A 62 3.58 -19.82 6.28
C PRO A 62 4.06 -19.04 5.06
N HIS A 63 4.57 -17.82 5.20
CA HIS A 63 5.08 -17.02 4.06
C HIS A 63 6.29 -17.60 3.36
N HIS A 64 6.93 -18.58 3.94
CA HIS A 64 7.89 -19.39 3.17
C HIS A 64 7.29 -19.95 1.88
N ALA A 65 5.98 -20.18 1.83
CA ALA A 65 5.29 -20.65 0.63
C ALA A 65 5.40 -19.66 -0.53
N THR A 66 5.39 -18.36 -0.27
CA THR A 66 5.43 -17.31 -1.30
C THR A 66 6.82 -17.15 -1.93
N TYR A 67 7.89 -17.47 -1.19
CA TYR A 67 9.26 -17.40 -1.70
C TYR A 67 10.03 -18.72 -1.53
N ALA A 68 9.32 -19.86 -1.45
CA ALA A 68 9.94 -21.18 -1.32
C ALA A 68 10.94 -21.48 -2.45
N ALA A 69 10.65 -21.05 -3.69
CA ALA A 69 11.55 -21.22 -4.81
C ALA A 69 12.86 -20.44 -4.64
N TYR A 70 12.84 -19.27 -3.98
CA TYR A 70 14.04 -18.55 -3.59
C TYR A 70 14.87 -19.33 -2.56
N LEU A 71 14.24 -19.81 -1.49
CA LEU A 71 14.93 -20.59 -0.45
C LEU A 71 15.57 -21.88 -1.00
N LYS A 72 14.91 -22.54 -1.95
CA LYS A 72 15.47 -23.72 -2.62
C LYS A 72 16.76 -23.40 -3.38
N LYS A 73 16.84 -22.23 -4.02
CA LYS A 73 18.04 -21.78 -4.76
C LYS A 73 19.09 -21.16 -3.84
N HIS A 74 18.68 -20.57 -2.74
CA HIS A 74 19.52 -19.83 -1.80
C HIS A 74 19.29 -20.30 -0.35
N PRO A 75 19.59 -21.59 -0.02
CA PRO A 75 19.22 -22.19 1.27
C PRO A 75 19.89 -21.53 2.48
N HIS A 76 21.06 -20.94 2.28
CA HIS A 76 21.80 -20.23 3.33
C HIS A 76 21.52 -18.70 3.36
N ASN A 77 20.62 -18.22 2.50
CA ASN A 77 20.27 -16.81 2.42
C ASN A 77 18.78 -16.59 2.71
N LYS A 78 18.32 -16.99 3.91
CA LYS A 78 16.98 -16.66 4.36
C LYS A 78 16.84 -15.13 4.48
N PRO A 79 15.84 -14.49 3.85
CA PRO A 79 15.66 -13.05 3.94
C PRO A 79 15.53 -12.58 5.39
N GLN A 80 16.02 -11.39 5.65
CA GLN A 80 15.82 -10.68 6.91
C GLN A 80 14.79 -9.60 6.68
N PHE A 81 13.74 -9.62 7.52
CA PHE A 81 12.61 -8.74 7.36
C PHE A 81 12.63 -7.60 8.38
N THR A 82 12.26 -6.42 7.90
CA THR A 82 11.73 -5.33 8.72
C THR A 82 10.32 -5.01 8.24
N HIS A 83 9.45 -4.54 9.12
CA HIS A 83 8.09 -4.20 8.74
C HIS A 83 7.88 -2.69 8.70
N MET A 84 6.95 -2.27 7.86
CA MET A 84 6.46 -0.91 7.78
C MET A 84 4.96 -0.88 8.09
N ALA A 85 4.51 0.21 8.69
CA ALA A 85 3.10 0.46 8.97
C ALA A 85 2.42 1.21 7.81
N SER A 86 3.20 1.98 7.04
CA SER A 86 2.77 2.71 5.85
C SER A 86 3.98 3.06 5.00
N GLU A 87 3.75 3.51 3.77
CA GLU A 87 4.84 4.01 2.92
C GLU A 87 5.43 5.33 3.43
N SER A 88 4.65 6.11 4.18
CA SER A 88 5.15 7.30 4.87
C SER A 88 6.13 6.92 5.99
N ASP A 89 5.85 5.84 6.74
CA ASP A 89 6.77 5.27 7.72
C ASP A 89 8.06 4.78 7.03
N ALA A 90 7.94 4.03 5.94
CA ALA A 90 9.10 3.57 5.16
C ALA A 90 9.96 4.74 4.68
N LEU A 91 9.34 5.79 4.12
CA LEU A 91 10.03 7.00 3.67
C LEU A 91 10.78 7.70 4.83
N GLY A 92 10.13 7.85 5.98
CA GLY A 92 10.76 8.41 7.18
C GLY A 92 12.00 7.62 7.61
N ARG A 93 11.92 6.30 7.58
CA ARG A 93 13.06 5.42 7.90
C ARG A 93 14.18 5.51 6.86
N PHE A 94 13.87 5.65 5.57
CA PHE A 94 14.89 5.86 4.52
C PHE A 94 15.64 7.17 4.73
N HIS A 95 14.92 8.25 5.10
CA HIS A 95 15.56 9.52 5.46
C HIS A 95 16.40 9.42 6.76
N ALA A 96 16.03 8.52 7.67
CA ALA A 96 16.81 8.22 8.87
C ALA A 96 17.97 7.22 8.63
N GLY A 97 18.22 6.83 7.39
CA GLY A 97 19.36 5.97 7.01
C GLY A 97 19.05 4.48 6.91
N ALA A 98 17.79 4.04 7.07
CA ALA A 98 17.44 2.65 6.79
C ALA A 98 17.61 2.36 5.29
N HIS A 99 18.28 1.25 4.97
CA HIS A 99 18.59 0.90 3.59
C HIS A 99 18.38 -0.60 3.33
N PRO A 100 17.10 -1.08 3.28
CA PRO A 100 16.83 -2.45 2.85
C PRO A 100 17.23 -2.65 1.40
N ASP A 101 17.29 -3.87 0.91
CA ASP A 101 17.55 -4.15 -0.50
C ASP A 101 16.33 -3.83 -1.37
N LEU A 102 15.16 -4.18 -0.85
CA LEU A 102 13.87 -3.92 -1.49
C LEU A 102 12.78 -3.69 -0.46
N PHE A 103 11.69 -3.07 -0.92
CA PHE A 103 10.48 -2.90 -0.13
C PHE A 103 9.23 -2.98 -1.02
N ARG A 104 8.02 -3.07 -0.41
CA ARG A 104 6.78 -3.28 -1.15
C ARG A 104 5.74 -2.20 -0.86
N PRO A 105 5.80 -1.02 -1.52
CA PRO A 105 4.75 -0.02 -1.47
C PRO A 105 3.59 -0.39 -2.40
N TYR A 106 2.49 0.38 -2.33
CA TYR A 106 1.43 0.32 -3.32
C TYR A 106 1.72 1.19 -4.55
N VAL A 107 0.98 0.91 -5.62
CA VAL A 107 1.14 1.51 -6.95
C VAL A 107 1.12 3.04 -6.94
N GLY A 108 0.34 3.66 -6.06
CA GLY A 108 0.27 5.13 -5.91
C GLY A 108 1.57 5.79 -5.49
N TRP A 109 2.55 5.03 -5.02
CA TRP A 109 3.85 5.55 -4.60
C TRP A 109 4.98 5.35 -5.60
N VAL A 110 4.76 4.56 -6.65
CA VAL A 110 5.81 4.21 -7.62
C VAL A 110 6.46 5.46 -8.23
N LYS A 111 5.64 6.40 -8.69
CA LYS A 111 6.13 7.65 -9.29
C LYS A 111 6.91 8.49 -8.28
N TYR A 112 6.43 8.58 -7.04
CA TYR A 112 7.09 9.33 -5.98
C TYR A 112 8.49 8.79 -5.72
N PHE A 113 8.63 7.51 -5.42
CA PHE A 113 9.92 6.88 -5.14
C PHE A 113 10.86 6.88 -6.34
N ALA A 114 10.34 6.68 -7.55
CA ALA A 114 11.15 6.77 -8.76
C ALA A 114 11.73 8.18 -8.97
N LYS A 115 10.97 9.24 -8.66
CA LYS A 115 11.42 10.64 -8.74
C LYS A 115 12.39 11.01 -7.63
N SER A 116 12.24 10.47 -6.42
CA SER A 116 13.08 10.80 -5.27
C SER A 116 14.55 10.32 -5.44
N GLY A 117 14.80 9.41 -6.38
CA GLY A 117 16.12 8.80 -6.56
C GLY A 117 16.52 7.78 -5.49
N LEU A 118 15.59 7.41 -4.58
CA LEU A 118 15.79 6.38 -3.55
C LEU A 118 15.79 4.96 -4.11
N VAL A 119 15.20 4.78 -5.28
CA VAL A 119 15.05 3.46 -5.92
C VAL A 119 15.71 3.45 -7.29
N GLN A 120 16.01 2.24 -7.76
CA GLN A 120 16.53 1.98 -9.09
C GLN A 120 15.59 1.07 -9.86
N PRO A 121 15.61 1.09 -11.22
CA PRO A 121 14.78 0.20 -12.01
C PRO A 121 15.22 -1.24 -11.88
N TRP A 122 14.25 -2.14 -11.92
CA TRP A 122 14.45 -3.57 -12.08
C TRP A 122 14.97 -3.92 -13.48
N ASN A 123 15.65 -5.04 -13.60
CA ASN A 123 15.89 -5.70 -14.86
C ASN A 123 14.88 -6.84 -15.06
N PRO A 124 13.81 -6.66 -15.84
CA PRO A 124 12.78 -7.69 -16.01
C PRO A 124 13.29 -9.00 -16.60
N LYS A 125 14.43 -8.98 -17.30
CA LYS A 125 15.05 -10.19 -17.88
C LYS A 125 15.55 -11.16 -16.80
N LEU A 126 15.80 -10.68 -15.58
CA LEU A 126 16.23 -11.49 -14.44
C LEU A 126 15.04 -12.08 -13.65
N ILE A 127 13.80 -11.75 -14.01
CA ILE A 127 12.57 -12.23 -13.37
C ILE A 127 11.84 -13.14 -14.36
N SER A 128 12.02 -14.44 -14.24
CA SER A 128 11.52 -15.43 -15.20
C SER A 128 9.97 -15.44 -15.27
N ASN A 129 9.31 -15.12 -14.17
CA ASN A 129 7.85 -15.01 -14.08
C ASN A 129 7.30 -13.67 -14.61
N PHE A 130 8.14 -12.69 -14.93
CA PHE A 130 7.70 -11.36 -15.38
C PHE A 130 6.74 -11.42 -16.56
N LYS A 131 7.00 -12.31 -17.52
CA LYS A 131 6.15 -12.53 -18.72
C LYS A 131 4.73 -13.01 -18.41
N HIS A 132 4.50 -13.51 -17.20
CA HIS A 132 3.19 -13.99 -16.75
C HIS A 132 2.44 -12.96 -15.90
N LEU A 133 3.06 -11.82 -15.60
CA LEU A 133 2.40 -10.76 -14.84
C LEU A 133 1.39 -10.00 -15.69
N ASN A 134 0.34 -9.52 -15.07
CA ASN A 134 -0.72 -8.75 -15.72
C ASN A 134 -0.15 -7.48 -16.38
N PRO A 135 -0.27 -7.32 -17.71
CA PRO A 135 0.37 -6.21 -18.44
C PRO A 135 -0.08 -4.82 -17.97
N PHE A 136 -1.33 -4.69 -17.52
CA PHE A 136 -1.84 -3.42 -16.97
C PHE A 136 -1.11 -3.06 -15.69
N MET A 137 -0.94 -4.02 -14.77
CA MET A 137 -0.23 -3.80 -13.49
C MET A 137 1.26 -3.57 -13.73
N VAL A 138 1.87 -4.28 -14.66
CA VAL A 138 3.27 -4.06 -15.10
C VAL A 138 3.44 -2.62 -15.59
N LYS A 139 2.53 -2.13 -16.45
CA LYS A 139 2.57 -0.74 -16.96
C LYS A 139 2.43 0.28 -15.83
N ALA A 140 1.61 0.01 -14.82
CA ALA A 140 1.45 0.89 -13.66
C ALA A 140 2.72 1.00 -12.79
N GLY A 141 3.61 -0.03 -12.83
CA GLY A 141 4.92 -0.02 -12.18
C GLY A 141 6.01 0.73 -12.96
N GLN A 142 5.70 1.35 -14.11
CA GLN A 142 6.67 2.05 -14.95
C GLN A 142 6.73 3.55 -14.66
N TYR A 143 7.95 4.09 -14.77
CA TYR A 143 8.19 5.52 -14.76
C TYR A 143 9.26 5.86 -15.81
N HIS A 144 8.96 6.82 -16.72
CA HIS A 144 9.83 7.19 -17.86
C HIS A 144 10.37 5.97 -18.64
N GLY A 145 9.48 5.01 -18.95
CA GLY A 145 9.81 3.81 -19.74
C GLY A 145 10.63 2.75 -19.01
N LYS A 146 11.02 2.96 -17.75
CA LYS A 146 11.76 2.00 -16.92
C LYS A 146 10.85 1.34 -15.90
N GLN A 147 11.09 0.05 -15.59
CA GLN A 147 10.32 -0.72 -14.62
C GLN A 147 10.85 -0.48 -13.20
N TYR A 148 10.15 0.31 -12.39
CA TYR A 148 10.51 0.60 -11.00
C TYR A 148 9.75 -0.25 -9.99
N GLY A 149 8.50 -0.62 -10.28
CA GLY A 149 7.69 -1.49 -9.46
C GLY A 149 7.38 -2.81 -10.17
N ILE A 150 7.67 -3.95 -9.55
CA ILE A 150 7.21 -5.27 -10.03
C ILE A 150 5.90 -5.57 -9.30
N PRO A 151 4.77 -5.68 -10.03
CA PRO A 151 3.48 -5.96 -9.40
C PRO A 151 3.43 -7.37 -8.84
N ASP A 152 2.80 -7.50 -7.69
CA ASP A 152 2.68 -8.77 -6.97
C ASP A 152 1.22 -9.12 -6.70
N ASP A 153 0.66 -8.56 -5.67
CA ASP A 153 -0.72 -8.77 -5.26
C ASP A 153 -1.61 -7.54 -5.52
N TRP A 154 -2.91 -7.73 -5.40
CA TRP A 154 -3.85 -6.64 -5.57
C TRP A 154 -5.17 -6.92 -4.83
N GLY A 155 -5.89 -5.86 -4.54
CA GLY A 155 -7.18 -5.94 -3.89
C GLY A 155 -7.93 -4.63 -3.93
N PHE A 156 -8.95 -4.56 -3.10
CA PHE A 156 -9.75 -3.36 -2.91
C PHE A 156 -9.78 -2.99 -1.44
N ASP A 157 -9.67 -1.73 -1.13
CA ASP A 157 -10.13 -1.19 0.14
C ASP A 157 -11.64 -1.00 0.04
N ALA A 158 -12.34 -1.52 1.02
CA ALA A 158 -13.80 -1.52 1.05
C ALA A 158 -14.30 -1.46 2.50
N ILE A 159 -15.55 -1.83 2.73
CA ILE A 159 -16.15 -1.77 4.05
C ILE A 159 -16.40 -3.19 4.56
N LEU A 160 -15.81 -3.52 5.71
CA LEU A 160 -16.13 -4.71 6.48
C LEU A 160 -17.17 -4.36 7.55
N TYR A 161 -18.25 -5.14 7.68
CA TYR A 161 -19.20 -4.95 8.76
C TYR A 161 -19.83 -6.25 9.27
N ARG A 162 -20.26 -6.22 10.52
CA ARG A 162 -21.03 -7.28 11.21
C ARG A 162 -22.48 -7.25 10.71
N LYS A 163 -22.91 -8.26 9.94
CA LYS A 163 -24.28 -8.36 9.41
C LYS A 163 -25.35 -8.49 10.50
N ASP A 164 -24.98 -9.07 11.63
CA ASP A 164 -25.88 -9.25 12.79
C ASP A 164 -26.04 -7.97 13.64
N LYS A 165 -25.24 -6.94 13.40
CA LYS A 165 -25.24 -5.67 14.15
C LYS A 165 -25.51 -4.45 13.28
N VAL A 166 -25.27 -4.55 11.99
CA VAL A 166 -25.21 -3.41 11.08
C VAL A 166 -26.14 -3.65 9.90
N HIS A 167 -27.07 -2.72 9.70
CA HIS A 167 -28.05 -2.74 8.63
C HIS A 167 -27.91 -1.48 7.77
N PRO A 168 -27.02 -1.52 6.75
CA PRO A 168 -26.76 -0.34 5.91
C PRO A 168 -27.98 0.00 5.07
N LYS A 169 -28.33 1.29 5.00
CA LYS A 169 -29.41 1.79 4.12
C LYS A 169 -29.01 1.77 2.65
N ALA A 170 -27.71 1.80 2.36
CA ALA A 170 -27.15 1.80 1.02
C ALA A 170 -25.74 1.19 1.02
N ARG A 171 -25.31 0.69 -0.14
CA ARG A 171 -23.91 0.32 -0.39
C ARG A 171 -23.09 1.59 -0.62
N SER A 172 -22.52 2.16 0.42
CA SER A 172 -21.87 3.47 0.35
C SER A 172 -20.74 3.57 1.38
N TRP A 173 -19.69 4.32 1.04
CA TRP A 173 -18.67 4.77 2.00
C TRP A 173 -19.31 5.50 3.19
N GLY A 174 -20.50 6.07 3.01
CA GLY A 174 -21.25 6.69 4.10
C GLY A 174 -21.46 5.80 5.32
N LEU A 175 -21.32 4.46 5.20
CA LEU A 175 -21.46 3.55 6.33
C LEU A 175 -20.35 3.73 7.38
N ILE A 176 -19.13 4.04 6.99
CA ILE A 176 -18.03 4.35 7.94
C ILE A 176 -18.13 5.77 8.53
N PHE A 177 -19.10 6.54 8.10
CA PHE A 177 -19.41 7.90 8.57
C PHE A 177 -20.79 8.00 9.21
N ASP A 178 -21.45 6.88 9.47
CA ASP A 178 -22.83 6.81 9.95
C ASP A 178 -22.92 7.00 11.47
N ASP A 179 -23.55 8.06 11.91
CA ASP A 179 -23.69 8.42 13.33
C ASP A 179 -24.39 7.34 14.18
N ARG A 180 -25.19 6.46 13.55
CA ARG A 180 -25.85 5.34 14.23
C ARG A 180 -24.86 4.35 14.86
N TYR A 181 -23.65 4.29 14.33
CA TYR A 181 -22.60 3.36 14.78
C TYR A 181 -21.47 4.07 15.51
N LYS A 182 -21.75 5.24 16.12
CA LYS A 182 -20.77 5.96 16.95
C LYS A 182 -20.13 5.03 17.99
N GLY A 183 -18.82 5.06 18.10
CA GLY A 183 -18.03 4.22 19.00
C GLY A 183 -17.92 2.75 18.57
N LYS A 184 -18.35 2.42 17.32
CA LYS A 184 -18.29 1.07 16.74
C LYS A 184 -17.64 1.05 15.35
N ILE A 185 -17.01 2.14 14.95
CA ILE A 185 -16.39 2.34 13.64
C ILE A 185 -14.86 2.33 13.78
N ALA A 186 -14.17 1.70 12.82
CA ALA A 186 -12.72 1.79 12.69
C ALA A 186 -12.31 2.32 11.32
N TRP A 187 -11.34 3.23 11.32
CA TRP A 187 -10.72 3.74 10.09
C TRP A 187 -9.25 3.32 10.03
N PHE A 188 -8.72 3.18 8.82
CA PHE A 188 -7.29 3.01 8.62
C PHE A 188 -6.56 4.32 8.89
N ASP A 189 -5.48 4.30 9.67
CA ASP A 189 -4.68 5.49 9.99
C ASP A 189 -3.75 5.86 8.83
N ASP A 190 -4.37 6.38 7.76
CA ASP A 190 -3.66 6.78 6.55
C ASP A 190 -4.33 7.97 5.86
N ILE A 191 -3.51 8.74 5.13
CA ILE A 191 -3.97 9.86 4.28
C ILE A 191 -5.04 9.45 3.26
N GLY A 192 -5.12 8.17 2.92
CA GLY A 192 -6.15 7.59 2.07
C GLY A 192 -7.57 7.86 2.56
N MET A 193 -7.77 8.12 3.86
CA MET A 193 -9.07 8.52 4.39
C MET A 193 -9.56 9.86 3.82
N ILE A 194 -8.65 10.78 3.49
CA ILE A 194 -9.00 12.04 2.79
C ILE A 194 -9.48 11.74 1.37
N THR A 195 -8.85 10.78 0.70
CA THR A 195 -9.29 10.29 -0.62
C THR A 195 -10.68 9.67 -0.54
N VAL A 196 -10.94 8.82 0.46
CA VAL A 196 -12.25 8.19 0.68
C VAL A 196 -13.34 9.23 0.98
N ALA A 197 -13.03 10.25 1.78
CA ALA A 197 -13.95 11.38 1.99
C ALA A 197 -14.24 12.13 0.67
N GLY A 198 -13.21 12.36 -0.14
CA GLY A 198 -13.35 12.95 -1.48
C GLY A 198 -14.25 12.12 -2.39
N LEU A 199 -14.09 10.78 -2.41
CA LEU A 199 -14.98 9.85 -3.14
C LEU A 199 -16.43 9.99 -2.67
N TYR A 200 -16.66 9.94 -1.36
CA TYR A 200 -17.99 10.05 -0.76
C TYR A 200 -18.65 11.40 -1.06
N LEU A 201 -17.88 12.48 -0.99
CA LEU A 201 -18.32 13.84 -1.26
C LEU A 201 -18.28 14.23 -2.74
N LYS A 202 -17.97 13.27 -3.63
CA LYS A 202 -17.97 13.41 -5.09
C LYS A 202 -16.95 14.44 -5.60
N ALA A 203 -15.75 14.46 -5.01
CA ALA A 203 -14.64 15.25 -5.56
C ALA A 203 -14.31 14.78 -6.99
N LYS A 204 -13.99 15.73 -7.88
CA LYS A 204 -13.67 15.44 -9.28
C LYS A 204 -12.46 14.52 -9.43
N ASN A 205 -11.43 14.74 -8.63
CA ASN A 205 -10.26 13.87 -8.53
C ASN A 205 -9.91 13.67 -7.05
N PRO A 206 -10.29 12.55 -6.43
CA PRO A 206 -10.06 12.31 -5.00
C PRO A 206 -8.59 12.31 -4.57
N TRP A 207 -7.66 11.96 -5.48
CA TRP A 207 -6.21 11.97 -5.21
C TRP A 207 -5.53 13.33 -5.44
N ASN A 208 -6.21 14.26 -6.10
CA ASN A 208 -5.72 15.62 -6.33
C ASN A 208 -6.89 16.58 -6.29
N GLN A 209 -7.45 16.75 -5.10
CA GLN A 209 -8.59 17.60 -4.83
C GLN A 209 -8.19 19.08 -4.98
N THR A 210 -9.10 19.90 -5.48
CA THR A 210 -8.95 21.35 -5.40
C THR A 210 -8.96 21.79 -3.93
N SER A 211 -8.45 22.99 -3.63
CA SER A 211 -8.44 23.51 -2.24
C SER A 211 -9.83 23.45 -1.60
N ALA A 212 -10.87 23.87 -2.33
CA ALA A 212 -12.25 23.87 -1.82
C ALA A 212 -12.79 22.43 -1.59
N GLU A 213 -12.44 21.46 -2.44
CA GLU A 213 -12.80 20.06 -2.24
C GLU A 213 -12.05 19.47 -1.06
N LEU A 214 -10.76 19.79 -0.93
CA LEU A 214 -9.90 19.30 0.16
C LEU A 214 -10.38 19.85 1.51
N ASP A 215 -10.67 21.15 1.61
CA ASP A 215 -11.23 21.78 2.81
C ASP A 215 -12.56 21.12 3.21
N ARG A 216 -13.44 20.86 2.24
CA ARG A 216 -14.71 20.16 2.48
C ARG A 216 -14.49 18.75 3.01
N SER A 217 -13.56 18.00 2.41
CA SER A 217 -13.23 16.62 2.84
C SER A 217 -12.63 16.60 4.24
N VAL A 218 -11.68 17.48 4.53
CA VAL A 218 -11.01 17.56 5.82
C VAL A 218 -11.98 18.00 6.92
N ASN A 219 -12.79 19.04 6.68
CA ASN A 219 -13.80 19.51 7.64
C ASN A 219 -14.88 18.45 7.90
N PHE A 220 -15.23 17.66 6.88
CA PHE A 220 -16.12 16.52 7.04
C PHE A 220 -15.47 15.46 7.94
N LEU A 221 -14.22 15.06 7.69
CA LEU A 221 -13.50 14.07 8.50
C LEU A 221 -13.30 14.54 9.94
N LYS A 222 -12.96 15.81 10.18
CA LYS A 222 -12.84 16.40 11.55
C LYS A 222 -14.12 16.25 12.36
N LYS A 223 -15.29 16.32 11.70
CA LYS A 223 -16.58 16.11 12.36
C LYS A 223 -16.85 14.61 12.61
N LYS A 224 -16.43 13.75 11.67
CA LYS A 224 -16.80 12.32 11.66
C LYS A 224 -15.80 11.42 12.41
N ILE A 225 -14.56 11.86 12.64
CA ILE A 225 -13.57 11.07 13.39
C ILE A 225 -14.04 10.75 14.80
N LYS A 226 -14.86 11.60 15.41
CA LYS A 226 -15.50 11.39 16.74
C LYS A 226 -16.44 10.19 16.79
N LEU A 227 -16.76 9.59 15.66
CA LEU A 227 -17.54 8.35 15.56
C LEU A 227 -16.66 7.12 15.71
N THR A 228 -15.35 7.25 15.50
CA THR A 228 -14.45 6.11 15.50
C THR A 228 -14.18 5.61 16.92
N LYS A 229 -14.07 4.29 17.04
CA LYS A 229 -13.53 3.62 18.21
C LYS A 229 -12.02 3.42 18.07
N LEU A 230 -11.56 3.25 16.84
CA LEU A 230 -10.19 2.87 16.52
C LEU A 230 -9.74 3.52 15.22
N LEU A 231 -8.55 4.11 15.24
CA LEU A 231 -7.71 4.30 14.06
C LEU A 231 -6.68 3.17 14.07
N TRP A 232 -6.74 2.30 13.09
CA TRP A 232 -5.87 1.12 13.06
C TRP A 232 -4.75 1.28 12.04
N ALA A 233 -3.55 0.86 12.41
CA ALA A 233 -2.38 0.79 11.54
C ALA A 233 -2.00 -0.66 11.23
N TYR A 234 -2.36 -1.59 12.13
CA TYR A 234 -2.10 -3.02 11.97
C TYR A 234 -3.40 -3.80 11.98
N GLU A 235 -3.55 -4.75 11.05
CA GLU A 235 -4.74 -5.62 10.95
C GLU A 235 -5.04 -6.36 12.26
N SER A 236 -3.99 -6.72 13.03
CA SER A 236 -4.14 -7.37 14.34
C SER A 236 -5.01 -6.57 15.31
N ASP A 237 -4.87 -5.25 15.32
CA ASP A 237 -5.61 -4.36 16.22
C ASP A 237 -7.08 -4.29 15.79
N LEU A 238 -7.32 -4.19 14.48
CA LEU A 238 -8.66 -4.27 13.90
C LEU A 238 -9.34 -5.59 14.24
N TRP A 239 -8.63 -6.71 14.07
CA TRP A 239 -9.18 -8.04 14.37
C TRP A 239 -9.48 -8.23 15.86
N GLN A 240 -8.63 -7.70 16.73
CA GLN A 240 -8.87 -7.73 18.18
C GLN A 240 -10.12 -6.92 18.54
N ALA A 241 -10.26 -5.71 17.99
CA ALA A 241 -11.42 -4.86 18.23
C ALA A 241 -12.74 -5.49 17.71
N PHE A 242 -12.68 -6.17 16.54
CA PHE A 242 -13.85 -6.95 16.07
C PHE A 242 -14.19 -8.11 16.99
N ARG A 243 -13.18 -8.86 17.44
CA ARG A 243 -13.38 -10.02 18.35
C ARG A 243 -13.91 -9.60 19.71
N GLY A 244 -13.46 -8.46 20.22
CA GLY A 244 -13.93 -7.88 21.48
C GLY A 244 -15.31 -7.23 21.39
N GLY A 245 -15.87 -7.06 20.16
CA GLY A 245 -17.14 -6.37 19.97
C GLY A 245 -17.07 -4.86 20.05
N ASP A 246 -15.86 -4.31 20.07
CA ASP A 246 -15.59 -2.86 20.07
C ASP A 246 -15.87 -2.22 18.72
N VAL A 247 -15.65 -2.96 17.64
CA VAL A 247 -15.86 -2.51 16.25
C VAL A 247 -16.88 -3.39 15.56
N TRP A 248 -17.78 -2.77 14.80
CA TRP A 248 -18.80 -3.42 13.98
C TRP A 248 -18.69 -3.05 12.50
N VAL A 249 -18.11 -1.89 12.21
CA VAL A 249 -17.92 -1.35 10.86
C VAL A 249 -16.49 -0.87 10.72
N ALA A 250 -15.81 -1.22 9.63
CA ALA A 250 -14.47 -0.75 9.38
C ALA A 250 -14.21 -0.48 7.90
N TYR A 251 -13.33 0.48 7.63
CA TYR A 251 -12.48 0.46 6.44
C TYR A 251 -11.58 -0.78 6.55
N ALA A 252 -11.48 -1.59 5.51
CA ALA A 252 -10.86 -2.90 5.62
C ALA A 252 -10.28 -3.40 4.30
N TRP A 253 -9.36 -4.36 4.42
CA TRP A 253 -8.79 -5.13 3.32
C TRP A 253 -9.48 -6.49 3.18
N PRO A 254 -9.33 -7.21 2.04
CA PRO A 254 -9.93 -8.53 1.86
C PRO A 254 -9.55 -9.54 2.93
N ASN A 255 -8.29 -9.51 3.41
CA ASN A 255 -7.82 -10.41 4.45
C ASN A 255 -8.61 -10.24 5.77
N ASP A 256 -9.02 -9.03 6.12
CA ASP A 256 -9.84 -8.79 7.32
C ASP A 256 -11.15 -9.59 7.25
N TRP A 257 -11.78 -9.62 6.08
CA TRP A 257 -12.96 -10.46 5.90
C TRP A 257 -12.63 -11.96 6.01
N VAL A 258 -11.51 -12.40 5.41
CA VAL A 258 -11.07 -13.81 5.49
C VAL A 258 -10.88 -14.24 6.94
N GLN A 259 -10.30 -13.39 7.77
CA GLN A 259 -10.08 -13.71 9.19
C GLN A 259 -11.36 -13.62 10.02
N MET A 260 -12.18 -12.60 9.78
CA MET A 260 -13.38 -12.36 10.59
C MET A 260 -14.53 -13.31 10.25
N LYS A 261 -14.70 -13.74 8.99
CA LYS A 261 -15.76 -14.68 8.59
C LYS A 261 -15.69 -16.04 9.29
N LYS A 262 -14.52 -16.39 9.84
CA LYS A 262 -14.33 -17.63 10.60
C LYS A 262 -15.12 -17.64 11.91
N LYS A 263 -15.47 -16.45 12.44
CA LYS A 263 -16.11 -16.28 13.76
C LYS A 263 -17.41 -15.49 13.72
N PHE A 264 -17.62 -14.65 12.72
CA PHE A 264 -18.74 -13.71 12.67
C PHE A 264 -19.41 -13.68 11.30
N PRO A 265 -20.71 -13.38 11.23
CA PRO A 265 -21.41 -13.12 9.98
C PRO A 265 -21.02 -11.73 9.45
N VAL A 266 -19.89 -11.64 8.79
CA VAL A 266 -19.37 -10.39 8.21
C VAL A 266 -19.65 -10.30 6.71
N VAL A 267 -19.80 -9.06 6.25
CA VAL A 267 -19.91 -8.71 4.82
C VAL A 267 -18.76 -7.79 4.44
N TYR A 268 -18.13 -8.09 3.32
CA TYR A 268 -17.18 -7.20 2.66
C TYR A 268 -17.90 -6.46 1.53
N MET A 269 -18.17 -5.18 1.74
CA MET A 269 -19.07 -4.41 0.89
C MET A 269 -18.30 -3.40 0.05
N HIS A 270 -18.33 -3.58 -1.26
CA HIS A 270 -17.86 -2.57 -2.20
C HIS A 270 -18.89 -1.42 -2.28
N PRO A 271 -18.50 -0.19 -1.98
CA PRO A 271 -19.39 0.96 -2.02
C PRO A 271 -19.74 1.35 -3.46
N ARG A 272 -20.90 1.97 -3.64
CA ARG A 272 -21.37 2.47 -4.96
C ARG A 272 -20.50 3.61 -5.51
N GLU A 273 -19.86 4.35 -4.63
CA GLU A 273 -18.88 5.38 -4.99
C GLU A 273 -17.57 4.79 -5.50
N LYS A 274 -17.49 3.46 -5.61
CA LYS A 274 -16.36 2.59 -5.95
C LYS A 274 -15.37 2.38 -4.80
N PRO A 275 -14.87 1.16 -4.65
CA PRO A 275 -13.75 0.87 -3.76
C PRO A 275 -12.45 1.47 -4.29
N VAL A 276 -11.45 1.65 -3.44
CA VAL A 276 -10.09 1.98 -3.85
C VAL A 276 -9.36 0.68 -4.19
N ALA A 277 -8.84 0.58 -5.41
CA ALA A 277 -8.04 -0.57 -5.83
C ALA A 277 -6.56 -0.29 -5.56
N TRP A 278 -5.87 -1.25 -4.99
CA TRP A 278 -4.44 -1.18 -4.78
C TRP A 278 -3.73 -2.33 -5.51
N VAL A 279 -2.45 -2.12 -5.82
CA VAL A 279 -1.54 -3.12 -6.35
C VAL A 279 -0.24 -2.99 -5.59
N GLY A 280 0.20 -4.06 -4.92
CA GLY A 280 1.51 -4.14 -4.28
C GLY A 280 2.62 -4.15 -5.33
N MET A 281 3.69 -3.40 -5.08
CA MET A 281 4.79 -3.21 -6.01
C MET A 281 6.12 -3.44 -5.31
N PHE A 282 6.86 -4.48 -5.64
CA PHE A 282 8.24 -4.56 -5.18
C PHE A 282 9.10 -3.50 -5.84
N MET A 283 9.78 -2.68 -5.04
CA MET A 283 10.72 -1.67 -5.49
C MET A 283 12.12 -1.95 -4.95
N LEU A 284 13.14 -1.76 -5.81
CA LEU A 284 14.55 -2.03 -5.53
C LEU A 284 15.24 -0.75 -5.06
N LEU A 285 15.85 -0.75 -3.87
CA LEU A 285 16.57 0.43 -3.40
C LEU A 285 17.85 0.65 -4.23
N LYS A 286 18.14 1.92 -4.49
CA LYS A 286 19.31 2.32 -5.25
C LYS A 286 20.58 1.99 -4.47
N GLY A 287 21.54 1.33 -5.14
CA GLY A 287 22.82 0.98 -4.53
C GLY A 287 22.76 -0.25 -3.62
N THR A 288 21.69 -1.05 -3.65
CA THR A 288 21.69 -2.32 -2.94
C THR A 288 22.88 -3.18 -3.33
N PRO A 289 23.58 -3.79 -2.35
CA PRO A 289 24.68 -4.71 -2.63
C PRO A 289 24.20 -6.12 -3.04
N ARG A 290 22.88 -6.37 -3.08
CA ARG A 290 22.29 -7.69 -3.34
C ARG A 290 21.22 -7.68 -4.44
N PRO A 291 21.48 -7.06 -5.61
CA PRO A 291 20.46 -6.94 -6.65
C PRO A 291 20.04 -8.30 -7.21
N HIS A 292 20.91 -9.30 -7.32
CA HIS A 292 20.54 -10.62 -7.83
C HIS A 292 19.66 -11.41 -6.85
N LEU A 293 19.99 -11.37 -5.56
CA LEU A 293 19.14 -11.98 -4.52
C LEU A 293 17.76 -11.31 -4.50
N ALA A 294 17.71 -9.98 -4.66
CA ALA A 294 16.44 -9.26 -4.74
C ALA A 294 15.61 -9.70 -5.96
N HIS A 295 16.22 -9.81 -7.14
CA HIS A 295 15.53 -10.31 -8.34
C HIS A 295 15.04 -11.76 -8.16
N ALA A 296 15.87 -12.64 -7.60
CA ALA A 296 15.48 -14.03 -7.34
C ALA A 296 14.33 -14.14 -6.32
N TYR A 297 14.32 -13.28 -5.31
CA TYR A 297 13.25 -13.20 -4.33
C TYR A 297 11.94 -12.76 -4.97
N VAL A 298 11.97 -11.67 -5.75
CA VAL A 298 10.79 -11.16 -6.45
C VAL A 298 10.32 -12.13 -7.53
N ASP A 299 11.22 -12.86 -8.21
CA ASP A 299 10.83 -13.90 -9.15
C ASP A 299 10.05 -15.03 -8.46
N ALA A 300 10.48 -15.43 -7.26
CA ALA A 300 9.75 -16.45 -6.47
C ALA A 300 8.36 -15.97 -6.06
N TRP A 301 8.24 -14.73 -5.57
CA TRP A 301 6.95 -14.09 -5.26
C TRP A 301 6.05 -13.97 -6.48
N SER A 302 6.60 -13.61 -7.63
CA SER A 302 5.88 -13.49 -8.90
C SER A 302 5.39 -14.83 -9.48
N SER A 303 5.64 -15.96 -8.83
CA SER A 303 5.26 -17.28 -9.33
C SER A 303 3.76 -17.56 -9.15
N LYS A 304 3.21 -18.42 -10.03
CA LYS A 304 1.83 -18.91 -9.87
C LYS A 304 1.58 -19.65 -8.55
N HIS A 305 2.63 -20.23 -7.96
CA HIS A 305 2.55 -20.95 -6.68
C HIS A 305 2.34 -19.94 -5.54
N SER A 306 3.13 -18.88 -5.51
CA SER A 306 2.97 -17.77 -4.59
C SER A 306 1.56 -17.15 -4.70
N GLY A 307 1.13 -16.87 -5.95
CA GLY A 307 -0.19 -16.30 -6.19
C GLY A 307 -1.32 -17.19 -5.68
N LYS A 308 -1.24 -18.50 -5.95
CA LYS A 308 -2.24 -19.44 -5.42
C LYS A 308 -2.31 -19.39 -3.89
N TRP A 309 -1.16 -19.33 -3.23
CA TRP A 309 -1.11 -19.29 -1.77
C TRP A 309 -1.75 -17.99 -1.23
N LEU A 310 -1.44 -16.84 -1.82
CA LEU A 310 -2.02 -15.55 -1.44
C LEU A 310 -3.54 -15.54 -1.65
N GLU A 311 -4.01 -16.01 -2.80
CA GLU A 311 -5.43 -16.08 -3.12
C GLU A 311 -6.18 -16.97 -2.11
N ASP A 312 -5.60 -18.12 -1.72
CA ASP A 312 -6.22 -19.07 -0.80
C ASP A 312 -6.23 -18.59 0.66
N ASN A 313 -5.20 -17.88 1.10
CA ASN A 313 -4.99 -17.57 2.52
C ASN A 313 -5.34 -16.13 2.89
N TYR A 314 -5.13 -15.18 1.97
CA TYR A 314 -5.40 -13.74 2.19
C TYR A 314 -6.64 -13.25 1.46
N GLY A 315 -7.11 -13.99 0.46
CA GLY A 315 -8.18 -13.50 -0.39
C GLY A 315 -7.73 -12.31 -1.25
N TYR A 316 -6.44 -12.11 -1.42
CA TYR A 316 -5.88 -11.12 -2.35
C TYR A 316 -5.82 -11.71 -3.76
N GLY A 317 -6.02 -10.89 -4.78
CA GLY A 317 -5.67 -11.28 -6.13
C GLY A 317 -4.16 -11.25 -6.32
N HIS A 318 -3.65 -11.93 -7.34
CA HIS A 318 -2.23 -11.95 -7.65
C HIS A 318 -1.97 -11.44 -9.08
N ALA A 319 -0.83 -10.77 -9.27
CA ALA A 319 -0.47 -10.21 -10.57
C ALA A 319 -0.12 -11.28 -11.61
N ASN A 320 0.32 -12.47 -11.19
CA ASN A 320 0.57 -13.58 -12.13
C ASN A 320 -0.76 -14.14 -12.66
N THR A 321 -0.99 -13.97 -13.97
CA THR A 321 -2.23 -14.36 -14.64
C THR A 321 -2.45 -15.87 -14.72
N GLN A 322 -1.47 -16.68 -14.34
CA GLN A 322 -1.56 -18.14 -14.24
C GLN A 322 -1.88 -18.63 -12.82
N ALA A 323 -1.87 -17.77 -11.81
CA ALA A 323 -2.29 -18.11 -10.47
C ALA A 323 -3.77 -18.54 -10.47
N ARG A 324 -4.09 -19.52 -9.65
CA ARG A 324 -5.47 -20.02 -9.50
C ARG A 324 -5.67 -20.44 -8.05
N PRO A 325 -6.69 -19.92 -7.37
CA PRO A 325 -7.03 -20.34 -6.01
C PRO A 325 -7.56 -21.77 -6.02
N SER A 326 -7.49 -22.43 -4.86
CA SER A 326 -8.14 -23.72 -4.64
C SER A 326 -9.66 -23.66 -4.82
N SER A 327 -10.25 -22.50 -4.50
CA SER A 327 -11.68 -22.21 -4.67
C SER A 327 -11.91 -20.80 -5.20
N SER A 328 -12.59 -20.71 -6.31
CA SER A 328 -13.00 -19.41 -6.88
C SER A 328 -14.07 -18.68 -6.03
N GLN A 329 -14.71 -19.37 -5.07
CA GLN A 329 -15.75 -18.77 -4.24
C GLN A 329 -15.22 -17.63 -3.38
N LEU A 330 -14.00 -17.76 -2.85
CA LEU A 330 -13.35 -16.72 -2.06
C LEU A 330 -13.18 -15.43 -2.87
N LEU A 331 -12.54 -15.53 -4.03
CA LEU A 331 -12.33 -14.38 -4.90
C LEU A 331 -13.64 -13.78 -5.43
N LYS A 332 -14.66 -14.61 -5.68
CA LYS A 332 -15.99 -14.13 -6.05
C LYS A 332 -16.64 -13.32 -4.92
N ALA A 333 -16.57 -13.81 -3.68
CA ALA A 333 -17.12 -13.12 -2.51
C ALA A 333 -16.46 -11.75 -2.28
N LEU A 334 -15.17 -11.65 -2.58
CA LEU A 334 -14.36 -10.42 -2.48
C LEU A 334 -14.35 -9.59 -3.77
N GLN A 335 -15.05 -10.06 -4.83
CA GLN A 335 -15.10 -9.43 -6.16
C GLN A 335 -13.72 -9.32 -6.84
N LEU A 336 -12.82 -10.24 -6.56
CA LEU A 336 -11.44 -10.30 -7.09
C LEU A 336 -11.27 -11.35 -8.20
N ALA A 337 -12.36 -11.99 -8.65
CA ALA A 337 -12.30 -13.03 -9.68
C ALA A 337 -11.84 -12.52 -11.07
N ASN A 338 -11.91 -11.22 -11.30
CA ASN A 338 -11.49 -10.60 -12.55
C ASN A 338 -10.36 -9.58 -12.32
N PRO A 339 -9.10 -9.85 -12.73
CA PRO A 339 -7.99 -8.91 -12.58
C PRO A 339 -8.19 -7.55 -13.27
N ARG A 340 -9.07 -7.48 -14.27
CA ARG A 340 -9.45 -6.21 -14.90
C ARG A 340 -10.33 -5.34 -14.01
N ALA A 341 -10.84 -5.88 -12.89
CA ALA A 341 -11.67 -5.12 -11.96
C ALA A 341 -10.91 -3.99 -11.25
N VAL A 342 -9.57 -4.01 -11.22
CA VAL A 342 -8.74 -2.88 -10.74
C VAL A 342 -8.81 -1.67 -11.68
N THR A 343 -9.32 -1.85 -12.91
CA THR A 343 -9.50 -0.77 -13.87
C THR A 343 -10.87 -0.12 -13.73
N LEU A 344 -10.98 1.16 -14.12
CA LEU A 344 -12.28 1.79 -14.33
C LEU A 344 -13.09 0.97 -15.35
N PRO A 345 -14.42 0.84 -15.17
CA PRO A 345 -15.30 1.63 -14.30
C PRO A 345 -15.52 1.05 -12.87
N ASN A 346 -14.95 -0.09 -12.52
CA ASN A 346 -15.36 -0.86 -11.34
C ASN A 346 -14.73 -0.38 -10.02
N ALA A 347 -13.56 0.26 -10.09
CA ALA A 347 -12.83 0.77 -8.93
C ALA A 347 -12.02 2.01 -9.28
N TYR A 348 -11.53 2.71 -8.25
CA TYR A 348 -10.51 3.73 -8.40
C TYR A 348 -9.15 3.11 -8.06
N LEU A 349 -8.28 2.94 -9.04
CA LEU A 349 -6.90 2.55 -8.78
C LEU A 349 -6.20 3.64 -7.96
N ASP A 350 -5.52 3.23 -6.89
CA ASP A 350 -4.68 4.12 -6.10
C ASP A 350 -3.65 4.83 -6.99
N ARG A 351 -3.49 6.13 -6.78
CA ARG A 351 -2.68 7.01 -7.62
C ARG A 351 -1.77 7.87 -6.78
N ASP A 352 -0.74 8.38 -7.43
CA ASP A 352 0.10 9.42 -6.85
C ASP A 352 -0.74 10.61 -6.38
N ILE A 353 -0.51 11.04 -5.15
CA ILE A 353 -1.09 12.24 -4.55
C ILE A 353 -0.06 13.37 -4.70
N PRO A 354 -0.22 14.29 -5.66
CA PRO A 354 0.78 15.33 -5.92
C PRO A 354 1.08 16.22 -4.70
N GLN A 355 0.06 16.44 -3.87
CA GLN A 355 0.14 17.25 -2.64
C GLN A 355 0.28 16.38 -1.39
N ARG A 356 1.02 15.28 -1.45
CA ARG A 356 1.13 14.28 -0.38
C ARG A 356 1.50 14.88 0.98
N ALA A 357 2.47 15.78 1.03
CA ALA A 357 2.86 16.45 2.27
C ALA A 357 1.72 17.27 2.87
N LEU A 358 0.91 17.95 2.04
CA LEU A 358 -0.27 18.67 2.50
C LEU A 358 -1.33 17.71 3.04
N TYR A 359 -1.60 16.60 2.34
CA TYR A 359 -2.55 15.57 2.82
C TYR A 359 -2.09 14.97 4.15
N ALA A 360 -0.78 14.69 4.32
CA ALA A 360 -0.24 14.20 5.58
C ALA A 360 -0.45 15.20 6.72
N HIS A 361 -0.13 16.48 6.49
CA HIS A 361 -0.36 17.54 7.49
C HIS A 361 -1.84 17.67 7.86
N LEU A 362 -2.74 17.65 6.86
CA LEU A 362 -4.19 17.75 7.08
C LEU A 362 -4.75 16.50 7.80
N TRP A 363 -4.18 15.33 7.55
CA TRP A 363 -4.55 14.10 8.27
C TRP A 363 -4.22 14.18 9.75
N GLU A 364 -3.04 14.71 10.11
CA GLU A 364 -2.70 14.98 11.52
C GLU A 364 -3.70 15.94 12.18
N GLN A 365 -4.15 17.00 11.47
CA GLN A 365 -5.19 17.88 11.98
C GLN A 365 -6.55 17.19 12.15
N VAL A 366 -6.89 16.24 11.28
CA VAL A 366 -8.09 15.41 11.45
C VAL A 366 -7.97 14.57 12.71
N LYS A 367 -6.84 13.89 12.91
CA LYS A 367 -6.58 13.08 14.11
C LYS A 367 -6.66 13.90 15.40
N ALA A 368 -6.12 15.09 15.40
CA ALA A 368 -6.18 16.00 16.55
C ALA A 368 -7.61 16.49 16.90
N SER A 369 -8.62 16.16 16.07
CA SER A 369 -10.03 16.51 16.28
C SER A 369 -10.86 15.34 16.86
N ALA A 370 -10.21 14.18 17.18
CA ALA A 370 -10.84 12.96 17.66
C ALA A 370 -11.46 13.10 19.05
#